data_0f7d92acb2115b3cfd1a3a4bbaa76abb
#
_entry.id   0f7d92acb2115b3cfd1a3a4bbaa76abb
#
_cell.length_a   1.000
_cell.length_b   1.000
_cell.length_c   1.000
_cell.angle_alpha   90.00
_cell.angle_beta   90.00
_cell.angle_gamma   90.00
#
_symmetry.space_group_name_H-M   'P 1'
#
loop_
_entity.id
_entity.type
_entity.pdbx_description
1 polymer ?
#
loop_
_entity_poly.entity_id
_entity_poly.type
_entity_poly.pdbx_seq_one_letter_code
_entity_poly.pdbx_strand_id
1 'polypeptide(L)'
;VSNKKTEPLMEKIEKHLLLCDNEATSLQYEILAEQLPSMNQRIKDAYKNTREFVNFIHEVLPEAKINFVSKELAAQDFTPSVFSLDLPTKGSTDEERESYKRALNLKLIHLMITEIPNESKFCVSYGQLKGCYWTIPATSTQGTTKEGDKDYIVRASLSGNMDLEKHKEVFLEFVEGYM
;
A
#
# COMPACT_ATOMS: atom_id res chain seq x y z
N VAL A 1 -6.55 -14.92 -20.76
CA VAL A 1 -6.61 -14.53 -22.18
C VAL A 1 -5.45 -15.17 -22.90
N SER A 2 -5.72 -16.09 -23.83
CA SER A 2 -4.70 -16.74 -24.65
C SER A 2 -4.62 -16.09 -26.03
N ASN A 3 -3.49 -16.28 -26.68
CA ASN A 3 -3.29 -15.94 -28.09
C ASN A 3 -2.70 -17.19 -28.82
N LYS A 4 -2.63 -17.14 -30.15
CA LYS A 4 -2.12 -18.26 -30.95
C LYS A 4 -0.78 -18.85 -30.48
N LYS A 5 0.08 -18.00 -29.88
CA LYS A 5 1.40 -18.41 -29.41
C LYS A 5 1.34 -19.15 -28.06
N THR A 6 0.34 -18.85 -27.24
CA THR A 6 0.16 -19.42 -25.89
C THR A 6 -0.92 -20.50 -25.84
N GLU A 7 -1.63 -20.76 -26.94
CA GLU A 7 -2.70 -21.75 -27.03
C GLU A 7 -2.27 -23.17 -26.56
N PRO A 8 -1.10 -23.71 -26.97
CA PRO A 8 -0.67 -25.02 -26.50
C PRO A 8 -0.38 -25.08 -25.00
N LEU A 9 -0.03 -23.93 -24.39
CA LEU A 9 0.14 -23.83 -22.93
C LEU A 9 -1.22 -23.82 -22.23
N MET A 10 -2.19 -23.10 -22.78
CA MET A 10 -3.55 -23.05 -22.25
C MET A 10 -4.22 -24.41 -22.24
N GLU A 11 -4.09 -25.20 -23.32
CA GLU A 11 -4.60 -26.56 -23.37
C GLU A 11 -4.02 -27.46 -22.25
N LYS A 12 -2.73 -27.30 -21.93
CA LYS A 12 -2.10 -28.01 -20.81
C LYS A 12 -2.63 -27.56 -19.46
N ILE A 13 -2.84 -26.25 -19.28
CA ILE A 13 -3.40 -25.69 -18.06
C ILE A 13 -4.83 -26.18 -17.86
N GLU A 14 -5.67 -26.17 -18.88
CA GLU A 14 -7.04 -26.65 -18.84
C GLU A 14 -7.11 -28.15 -18.46
N LYS A 15 -6.28 -28.98 -19.08
CA LYS A 15 -6.17 -30.39 -18.70
C LYS A 15 -5.74 -30.58 -17.25
N HIS A 16 -4.81 -29.76 -16.79
CA HIS A 16 -4.34 -29.83 -15.40
C HIS A 16 -5.43 -29.40 -14.40
N LEU A 17 -6.17 -28.34 -14.70
CA LEU A 17 -7.30 -27.89 -13.89
C LEU A 17 -8.37 -28.97 -13.71
N LEU A 18 -8.75 -29.63 -14.82
CA LEU A 18 -9.72 -30.73 -14.80
C LEU A 18 -9.22 -31.95 -13.99
N LEU A 19 -7.93 -32.31 -14.13
CA LEU A 19 -7.37 -33.46 -13.40
C LEU A 19 -7.17 -33.21 -11.92
N CYS A 20 -6.91 -31.96 -11.52
CA CYS A 20 -6.61 -31.58 -10.14
C CYS A 20 -7.79 -30.97 -9.39
N ASP A 21 -8.96 -30.86 -10.02
CA ASP A 21 -10.16 -30.21 -9.45
C ASP A 21 -9.85 -28.79 -8.91
N ASN A 22 -9.05 -28.04 -9.66
CA ASN A 22 -8.58 -26.69 -9.30
C ASN A 22 -9.39 -25.57 -9.98
N GLU A 23 -10.56 -25.88 -10.48
CA GLU A 23 -11.46 -24.88 -11.02
C GLU A 23 -12.11 -24.04 -9.91
N ALA A 24 -12.44 -22.81 -10.24
CA ALA A 24 -13.17 -21.95 -9.31
C ALA A 24 -14.55 -22.54 -9.01
N THR A 25 -14.94 -22.52 -7.75
CA THR A 25 -16.24 -23.03 -7.31
C THR A 25 -17.38 -22.07 -7.74
N SER A 26 -18.62 -22.58 -7.79
CA SER A 26 -19.81 -21.77 -8.06
C SER A 26 -19.90 -20.56 -7.11
N LEU A 27 -19.60 -20.76 -5.82
CA LEU A 27 -19.60 -19.67 -4.83
C LEU A 27 -18.56 -18.59 -5.17
N GLN A 28 -17.37 -18.97 -5.66
CA GLN A 28 -16.36 -17.98 -6.07
C GLN A 28 -16.82 -17.19 -7.30
N TYR A 29 -17.51 -17.82 -8.25
CA TYR A 29 -18.10 -17.12 -9.40
C TYR A 29 -19.20 -16.16 -8.98
N GLU A 30 -20.08 -16.55 -8.07
CA GLU A 30 -21.15 -15.70 -7.53
C GLU A 30 -20.59 -14.46 -6.83
N ILE A 31 -19.60 -14.64 -5.93
CA ILE A 31 -18.92 -13.54 -5.23
C ILE A 31 -18.23 -12.61 -6.24
N LEU A 32 -17.56 -13.17 -7.23
CA LEU A 32 -16.88 -12.37 -8.26
C LEU A 32 -17.88 -11.56 -9.10
N ALA A 33 -18.98 -12.19 -9.52
CA ALA A 33 -20.02 -11.53 -10.30
C ALA A 33 -20.68 -10.37 -9.53
N GLU A 34 -20.85 -10.51 -8.21
CA GLU A 34 -21.36 -9.46 -7.34
C GLU A 34 -20.38 -8.30 -7.19
N GLN A 35 -19.08 -8.59 -7.05
CA GLN A 35 -18.07 -7.58 -6.69
C GLN A 35 -17.43 -6.87 -7.88
N LEU A 36 -17.35 -7.52 -9.05
CA LEU A 36 -16.72 -6.93 -10.25
C LEU A 36 -17.33 -5.60 -10.69
N PRO A 37 -18.68 -5.42 -10.69
CA PRO A 37 -19.27 -4.16 -11.18
C PRO A 37 -18.80 -2.92 -10.42
N SER A 38 -18.48 -3.04 -9.13
CA SER A 38 -18.02 -1.92 -8.30
C SER A 38 -16.50 -1.73 -8.30
N MET A 39 -15.72 -2.61 -8.93
CA MET A 39 -14.26 -2.63 -8.83
C MET A 39 -13.63 -1.30 -9.27
N ASN A 40 -14.00 -0.78 -10.42
CA ASN A 40 -13.43 0.46 -10.94
C ASN A 40 -13.72 1.67 -10.04
N GLN A 41 -14.93 1.72 -9.46
CA GLN A 41 -15.27 2.78 -8.53
C GLN A 41 -14.45 2.68 -7.24
N ARG A 42 -14.31 1.49 -6.69
CA ARG A 42 -13.50 1.26 -5.48
C ARG A 42 -12.02 1.63 -5.67
N ILE A 43 -11.46 1.37 -6.86
CA ILE A 43 -10.09 1.79 -7.20
C ILE A 43 -9.98 3.31 -7.21
N LYS A 44 -10.94 4.01 -7.85
CA LYS A 44 -10.98 5.48 -7.89
C LYS A 44 -11.12 6.10 -6.51
N ASP A 45 -11.99 5.54 -5.67
CA ASP A 45 -12.21 6.03 -4.30
C ASP A 45 -10.96 5.83 -3.43
N ALA A 46 -10.30 4.68 -3.53
CA ALA A 46 -9.04 4.41 -2.84
C ALA A 46 -7.93 5.37 -3.31
N TYR A 47 -7.82 5.63 -4.61
CA TYR A 47 -6.88 6.62 -5.13
C TYR A 47 -7.18 8.03 -4.62
N LYS A 48 -8.45 8.44 -4.60
CA LYS A 48 -8.86 9.76 -4.09
C LYS A 48 -8.42 9.96 -2.64
N ASN A 49 -8.75 9.01 -1.76
CA ASN A 49 -8.34 9.07 -0.36
C ASN A 49 -6.81 9.08 -0.21
N THR A 50 -6.11 8.27 -1.00
CA THR A 50 -4.64 8.23 -0.97
C THR A 50 -4.04 9.57 -1.41
N ARG A 51 -4.54 10.16 -2.48
CA ARG A 51 -4.08 11.46 -2.98
C ARG A 51 -4.31 12.58 -1.95
N GLU A 52 -5.47 12.57 -1.32
CA GLU A 52 -5.80 13.54 -0.29
C GLU A 52 -4.90 13.39 0.95
N PHE A 53 -4.65 12.16 1.40
CA PHE A 53 -3.75 11.90 2.51
C PHE A 53 -2.29 12.27 2.19
N VAL A 54 -1.81 11.96 0.99
CA VAL A 54 -0.47 12.38 0.52
C VAL A 54 -0.33 13.90 0.51
N ASN A 55 -1.34 14.62 0.03
CA ASN A 55 -1.33 16.09 0.06
C ASN A 55 -1.28 16.62 1.49
N PHE A 56 -2.09 16.06 2.39
CA PHE A 56 -2.08 16.41 3.80
C PHE A 56 -0.71 16.17 4.45
N ILE A 57 -0.07 15.03 4.18
CA ILE A 57 1.29 14.75 4.68
C ILE A 57 2.28 15.82 4.19
N HIS A 58 2.21 16.22 2.92
CA HIS A 58 3.06 17.29 2.40
C HIS A 58 2.84 18.64 3.08
N GLU A 59 1.62 18.93 3.53
CA GLU A 59 1.28 20.16 4.24
C GLU A 59 1.85 20.17 5.67
N VAL A 60 1.71 19.07 6.40
CA VAL A 60 2.09 18.99 7.82
C VAL A 60 3.54 18.54 8.05
N LEU A 61 4.16 17.88 7.07
CA LEU A 61 5.54 17.40 7.13
C LEU A 61 6.23 17.57 5.75
N PRO A 62 6.53 18.80 5.34
CA PRO A 62 7.05 19.10 3.99
C PRO A 62 8.44 18.51 3.72
N GLU A 63 9.23 18.19 4.74
CA GLU A 63 10.55 17.55 4.57
C GLU A 63 10.47 16.04 4.34
N ALA A 64 9.33 15.40 4.51
CA ALA A 64 9.16 13.99 4.19
C ALA A 64 9.17 13.76 2.67
N LYS A 65 9.86 12.72 2.24
CA LYS A 65 9.85 12.33 0.82
C LYS A 65 8.75 11.30 0.58
N ILE A 66 7.88 11.59 -0.37
CA ILE A 66 6.77 10.70 -0.71
C ILE A 66 6.95 10.22 -2.16
N ASN A 67 6.96 8.91 -2.33
CA ASN A 67 6.89 8.31 -3.66
C ASN A 67 5.44 7.87 -3.92
N PHE A 68 4.78 8.62 -4.79
CA PHE A 68 3.42 8.38 -5.23
C PHE A 68 3.26 8.76 -6.70
N VAL A 69 2.20 8.29 -7.33
CA VAL A 69 1.93 8.56 -8.75
C VAL A 69 1.81 10.05 -9.04
N SER A 70 2.38 10.52 -10.15
CA SER A 70 2.23 11.90 -10.59
C SER A 70 0.80 12.22 -11.04
N LYS A 71 0.45 13.51 -11.09
CA LYS A 71 -0.88 13.93 -11.57
C LYS A 71 -1.08 13.62 -13.05
N GLU A 72 -0.01 13.68 -13.84
CA GLU A 72 -0.02 13.39 -15.29
C GLU A 72 -0.32 11.92 -15.57
N LEU A 73 0.28 11.00 -14.79
CA LEU A 73 0.01 9.56 -14.90
C LEU A 73 -1.39 9.23 -14.37
N ALA A 74 -1.81 9.88 -13.30
CA ALA A 74 -3.16 9.68 -12.77
C ALA A 74 -4.25 10.14 -13.75
N ALA A 75 -3.99 11.20 -14.53
CA ALA A 75 -4.88 11.65 -15.60
C ALA A 75 -4.98 10.65 -16.77
N GLN A 76 -4.09 9.66 -16.84
CA GLN A 76 -4.11 8.54 -17.78
C GLN A 76 -4.68 7.26 -17.13
N ASP A 77 -5.50 7.40 -16.10
CA ASP A 77 -6.13 6.31 -15.33
C ASP A 77 -5.14 5.41 -14.55
N PHE A 78 -3.89 5.85 -14.35
CA PHE A 78 -2.94 5.15 -13.47
C PHE A 78 -3.17 5.60 -12.02
N THR A 79 -4.08 4.95 -11.32
CA THR A 79 -4.63 5.38 -10.02
C THR A 79 -4.35 4.39 -8.89
N PRO A 80 -3.06 4.23 -8.45
CA PRO A 80 -2.72 3.35 -7.33
C PRO A 80 -3.22 3.92 -5.99
N SER A 81 -3.44 3.04 -5.03
CA SER A 81 -3.77 3.39 -3.64
C SER A 81 -2.62 3.16 -2.66
N VAL A 82 -1.41 3.00 -3.18
CA VAL A 82 -0.20 2.70 -2.39
C VAL A 82 0.81 3.82 -2.60
N PHE A 83 1.41 4.28 -1.50
CA PHE A 83 2.53 5.20 -1.53
C PHE A 83 3.62 4.76 -0.56
N SER A 84 4.82 5.29 -0.74
CA SER A 84 5.94 5.12 0.17
C SER A 84 6.29 6.48 0.79
N LEU A 85 6.52 6.47 2.11
CA LEU A 85 6.84 7.63 2.92
C LEU A 85 8.23 7.42 3.53
N ASP A 86 9.16 8.28 3.16
CA ASP A 86 10.50 8.36 3.70
C ASP A 86 10.54 9.53 4.70
N LEU A 87 10.54 9.20 5.99
CA LEU A 87 10.53 10.18 7.07
C LEU A 87 11.89 10.85 7.24
N PRO A 88 11.95 12.12 7.68
CA PRO A 88 13.20 12.77 8.03
C PRO A 88 14.00 11.99 9.06
N THR A 89 15.32 12.11 9.00
CA THR A 89 16.21 11.39 9.90
C THR A 89 17.14 12.33 10.66
N LYS A 90 17.58 11.92 11.84
CA LYS A 90 18.54 12.62 12.70
C LYS A 90 19.67 11.67 13.08
N GLY A 91 20.88 12.18 13.23
CA GLY A 91 22.06 11.41 13.63
C GLY A 91 23.33 11.87 12.91
N SER A 92 24.46 11.63 13.55
CA SER A 92 25.79 12.01 13.07
C SER A 92 26.43 10.91 12.21
N THR A 93 26.10 9.65 12.47
CA THR A 93 26.55 8.48 11.72
C THR A 93 25.41 7.85 10.91
N ASP A 94 25.74 6.97 9.99
CA ASP A 94 24.74 6.24 9.20
C ASP A 94 23.93 5.29 10.07
N GLU A 95 24.59 4.64 11.05
CA GLU A 95 23.95 3.74 12.02
C GLU A 95 22.95 4.49 12.93
N GLU A 96 23.29 5.70 13.37
CA GLU A 96 22.40 6.54 14.17
C GLU A 96 21.18 6.96 13.35
N ARG A 97 21.39 7.41 12.12
CA ARG A 97 20.31 7.80 11.20
C ARG A 97 19.38 6.64 10.87
N GLU A 98 19.94 5.46 10.61
CA GLU A 98 19.15 4.25 10.35
C GLU A 98 18.33 3.86 11.59
N SER A 99 18.96 3.83 12.75
CA SER A 99 18.29 3.48 14.01
C SER A 99 17.15 4.44 14.32
N TYR A 100 17.39 5.74 14.18
CA TYR A 100 16.38 6.78 14.39
C TYR A 100 15.20 6.62 13.42
N LYS A 101 15.47 6.50 12.12
CA LYS A 101 14.45 6.32 11.08
C LYS A 101 13.61 5.08 11.34
N ARG A 102 14.25 3.96 11.70
CA ARG A 102 13.55 2.70 12.02
C ARG A 102 12.61 2.86 13.22
N ALA A 103 13.08 3.48 14.29
CA ALA A 103 12.27 3.73 15.46
C ALA A 103 11.06 4.63 15.13
N LEU A 104 11.28 5.67 14.32
CA LEU A 104 10.25 6.61 13.91
C LEU A 104 9.18 5.94 13.02
N ASN A 105 9.60 5.13 12.05
CA ASN A 105 8.70 4.35 11.20
C ASN A 105 7.82 3.39 11.99
N LEU A 106 8.43 2.65 12.92
CA LEU A 106 7.69 1.73 13.80
C LEU A 106 6.72 2.47 14.72
N LYS A 107 7.09 3.67 15.18
CA LYS A 107 6.21 4.49 16.02
C LYS A 107 4.99 4.97 15.25
N LEU A 108 5.18 5.47 14.02
CA LEU A 108 4.06 5.85 13.14
C LEU A 108 3.11 4.68 12.91
N ILE A 109 3.66 3.51 12.54
CA ILE A 109 2.83 2.32 12.31
C ILE A 109 2.09 1.93 13.58
N HIS A 110 2.76 1.94 14.73
CA HIS A 110 2.15 1.61 16.01
C HIS A 110 0.97 2.53 16.33
N LEU A 111 1.13 3.84 16.20
CA LEU A 111 0.04 4.79 16.41
C LEU A 111 -1.13 4.50 15.46
N MET A 112 -0.87 4.33 14.16
CA MET A 112 -1.93 4.03 13.19
C MET A 112 -2.73 2.77 13.53
N ILE A 113 -2.11 1.73 14.06
CA ILE A 113 -2.82 0.47 14.38
C ILE A 113 -3.44 0.45 15.77
N THR A 114 -2.98 1.28 16.71
CA THR A 114 -3.49 1.31 18.09
C THR A 114 -4.57 2.36 18.30
N GLU A 115 -4.42 3.56 17.72
CA GLU A 115 -5.37 4.64 17.90
C GLU A 115 -6.62 4.47 17.00
N ILE A 116 -6.45 3.87 15.82
CA ILE A 116 -7.55 3.64 14.88
C ILE A 116 -7.67 2.17 14.43
N PRO A 117 -7.82 1.21 15.36
CA PRO A 117 -7.76 -0.23 15.04
C PRO A 117 -8.89 -0.70 14.14
N ASN A 118 -9.99 0.06 14.06
CA ASN A 118 -11.09 -0.23 13.15
C ASN A 118 -10.83 0.25 11.72
N GLU A 119 -9.94 1.24 11.55
CA GLU A 119 -9.63 1.88 10.27
C GLU A 119 -8.30 1.43 9.67
N SER A 120 -7.37 0.94 10.50
CA SER A 120 -6.04 0.53 10.03
C SER A 120 -5.52 -0.76 10.65
N LYS A 121 -4.52 -1.36 10.01
CA LYS A 121 -3.84 -2.56 10.49
C LYS A 121 -2.40 -2.64 9.97
N PHE A 122 -1.57 -3.40 10.67
CA PHE A 122 -0.29 -3.86 10.12
C PHE A 122 -0.55 -4.98 9.10
N CYS A 123 -0.22 -4.74 7.84
CA CYS A 123 -0.42 -5.72 6.79
C CYS A 123 0.40 -5.35 5.55
N VAL A 124 1.05 -6.31 4.96
CA VAL A 124 1.83 -6.16 3.72
C VAL A 124 0.99 -6.39 2.44
N SER A 125 -0.32 -6.51 2.57
CA SER A 125 -1.23 -6.84 1.47
C SER A 125 -2.04 -5.62 1.03
N TYR A 126 -2.31 -5.53 -0.26
CA TYR A 126 -3.11 -4.48 -0.89
C TYR A 126 -4.61 -4.82 -0.93
N GLY A 127 -5.43 -3.82 -1.27
CA GLY A 127 -6.86 -4.03 -1.54
C GLY A 127 -7.69 -4.36 -0.31
N GLN A 128 -7.24 -3.94 0.86
CA GLN A 128 -7.93 -4.17 2.13
C GLN A 128 -9.07 -3.18 2.34
N LEU A 129 -10.02 -3.53 3.20
CA LEU A 129 -11.08 -2.64 3.65
C LEU A 129 -10.59 -1.59 4.66
N LYS A 130 -9.40 -1.77 5.21
CA LYS A 130 -8.73 -0.86 6.15
C LYS A 130 -7.44 -0.34 5.55
N GLY A 131 -6.95 0.77 6.07
CA GLY A 131 -5.59 1.24 5.80
C GLY A 131 -4.56 0.20 6.25
N CYS A 132 -3.58 -0.08 5.41
CA CYS A 132 -2.49 -1.00 5.70
C CYS A 132 -1.18 -0.24 5.79
N TYR A 133 -0.43 -0.45 6.87
CA TYR A 133 0.86 0.20 7.11
C TYR A 133 1.92 -0.84 7.42
N TRP A 134 3.09 -0.72 6.80
CA TRP A 134 4.24 -1.58 7.08
C TRP A 134 5.57 -0.92 6.72
N THR A 135 6.67 -1.45 7.24
CA THR A 135 8.02 -1.00 6.88
C THR A 135 8.63 -1.89 5.81
N ILE A 136 9.39 -1.28 4.92
CA ILE A 136 10.22 -1.97 3.94
C ILE A 136 11.59 -1.31 3.84
N PRO A 137 12.63 -2.01 3.40
CA PRO A 137 13.86 -1.37 2.94
C PRO A 137 13.57 -0.43 1.76
N ALA A 138 14.29 0.71 1.69
CA ALA A 138 14.08 1.73 0.66
C ALA A 138 14.20 1.19 -0.77
N THR A 139 15.03 0.18 -0.97
CA THR A 139 15.27 -0.48 -2.25
C THR A 139 14.41 -1.70 -2.51
N SER A 140 13.53 -2.06 -1.57
CA SER A 140 12.63 -3.18 -1.76
C SER A 140 11.61 -2.86 -2.85
N THR A 141 11.73 -3.54 -3.96
CA THR A 141 10.62 -3.84 -4.84
C THR A 141 10.16 -5.23 -4.49
N GLN A 142 8.86 -5.53 -4.55
CA GLN A 142 8.26 -6.79 -4.12
C GLN A 142 9.14 -8.03 -4.40
N GLY A 143 9.92 -8.47 -3.41
CA GLY A 143 10.79 -9.63 -3.52
C GLY A 143 12.23 -9.38 -4.02
N THR A 144 12.63 -8.15 -4.35
CA THR A 144 13.99 -7.80 -4.71
C THR A 144 14.55 -6.77 -3.74
N THR A 145 15.01 -7.21 -2.60
CA THR A 145 15.78 -6.39 -1.67
C THR A 145 17.25 -6.53 -2.04
N LYS A 146 17.94 -5.44 -2.30
CA LYS A 146 19.40 -5.45 -2.42
C LYS A 146 20.00 -5.58 -1.03
N GLU A 147 20.82 -6.60 -0.80
CA GLU A 147 21.59 -6.70 0.42
C GLU A 147 22.48 -5.44 0.61
N GLY A 148 22.49 -4.91 1.81
CA GLY A 148 23.30 -3.75 2.18
C GLY A 148 22.60 -2.41 2.14
N ASP A 149 21.40 -2.31 1.59
CA ASP A 149 20.60 -1.10 1.61
C ASP A 149 19.61 -1.16 2.78
N LYS A 150 19.92 -0.45 3.83
CA LYS A 150 19.26 -0.58 5.13
C LYS A 150 18.27 0.54 5.46
N ASP A 151 18.03 1.44 4.52
CA ASP A 151 17.07 2.51 4.71
C ASP A 151 15.65 1.95 4.73
N TYR A 152 14.96 2.17 5.83
CA TYR A 152 13.58 1.79 6.00
C TYR A 152 12.66 2.94 5.64
N ILE A 153 11.63 2.62 4.87
CA ILE A 153 10.52 3.53 4.56
C ILE A 153 9.21 2.93 5.06
N VAL A 154 8.23 3.77 5.33
CA VAL A 154 6.85 3.33 5.54
C VAL A 154 6.17 3.19 4.20
N ARG A 155 5.52 2.05 3.98
CA ARG A 155 4.59 1.87 2.87
C ARG A 155 3.18 1.84 3.42
N ALA A 156 2.29 2.61 2.82
CA ALA A 156 0.89 2.64 3.18
C ALA A 156 0.02 2.31 1.96
N SER A 157 -1.05 1.57 2.21
CA SER A 157 -2.10 1.30 1.23
C SER A 157 -3.44 1.69 1.83
N LEU A 158 -4.15 2.61 1.17
CA LEU A 158 -5.40 3.15 1.67
C LEU A 158 -6.61 2.58 0.92
N SER A 159 -7.73 2.52 1.61
CA SER A 159 -9.02 2.07 1.09
C SER A 159 -9.93 3.25 0.78
N GLY A 160 -10.88 3.07 -0.14
CA GLY A 160 -11.93 4.05 -0.40
C GLY A 160 -12.99 4.16 0.70
N ASN A 161 -13.10 3.13 1.56
CA ASN A 161 -14.15 3.03 2.58
C ASN A 161 -13.69 3.41 4.00
N MET A 162 -12.46 3.88 4.16
CA MET A 162 -11.94 4.25 5.46
C MET A 162 -12.32 5.68 5.86
N ASP A 163 -12.28 5.96 7.16
CA ASP A 163 -12.39 7.30 7.71
C ASP A 163 -11.04 8.03 7.59
N LEU A 164 -10.89 8.82 6.54
CA LEU A 164 -9.65 9.51 6.22
C LEU A 164 -9.29 10.56 7.28
N GLU A 165 -10.27 11.22 7.89
CA GLU A 165 -10.01 12.26 8.89
C GLU A 165 -9.32 11.68 10.13
N LYS A 166 -9.74 10.50 10.58
CA LYS A 166 -9.04 9.80 11.67
C LYS A 166 -7.57 9.49 11.34
N HIS A 167 -7.29 9.11 10.09
CA HIS A 167 -5.92 8.89 9.67
C HIS A 167 -5.09 10.19 9.68
N LYS A 168 -5.68 11.32 9.30
CA LYS A 168 -5.04 12.63 9.36
C LYS A 168 -4.78 13.07 10.80
N GLU A 169 -5.75 12.89 11.70
CA GLU A 169 -5.62 13.19 13.12
C GLU A 169 -4.45 12.43 13.77
N VAL A 170 -4.38 11.11 13.57
CA VAL A 170 -3.29 10.29 14.12
C VAL A 170 -1.94 10.64 13.49
N PHE A 171 -1.91 10.98 12.20
CA PHE A 171 -0.68 11.42 11.56
C PHE A 171 -0.19 12.77 12.11
N LEU A 172 -1.11 13.70 12.38
CA LEU A 172 -0.78 14.99 12.99
C LEU A 172 -0.25 14.82 14.43
N GLU A 173 -0.89 13.97 15.24
CA GLU A 173 -0.40 13.59 16.56
C GLU A 173 1.03 13.03 16.50
N PHE A 174 1.29 12.16 15.51
CA PHE A 174 2.64 11.65 15.28
C PHE A 174 3.65 12.76 14.98
N VAL A 175 3.31 13.70 14.10
CA VAL A 175 4.21 14.82 13.74
C VAL A 175 4.47 15.71 14.95
N GLU A 176 3.44 16.11 15.69
CA GLU A 176 3.57 16.98 16.88
C GLU A 176 4.32 16.31 18.03
N GLY A 177 4.20 15.00 18.19
CA GLY A 177 4.78 14.26 19.32
C GLY A 177 6.19 13.71 19.09
N TYR A 178 6.62 13.51 17.85
CA TYR A 178 7.83 12.73 17.54
C TYR A 178 8.77 13.38 16.49
N MET A 179 8.37 14.44 15.83
CA MET A 179 9.19 15.14 14.84
C MET A 179 9.76 16.45 15.38
#